data_b95284c0a8d253826e78e73011260eff
#
_entry.id   b95284c0a8d253826e78e73011260eff
#
_cell.length_a   1.000
_cell.length_b   1.000
_cell.length_c   1.000
_cell.angle_alpha   90.00
_cell.angle_beta   90.00
_cell.angle_gamma   90.00
#
_symmetry.space_group_name_H-M   'P 1'
#
loop_
_entity.id
_entity.type
_entity.pdbx_description
1 polymer ?
#
loop_
_entity_poly.entity_id
_entity_poly.type
_entity_poly.pdbx_seq_one_letter_code
_entity_poly.pdbx_strand_id
1 'polypeptide(L)'
;MKIRSLVLATVALGSMAVAFGSTGKVSVGASAPAFVTVDSTGKSVKLEDYKGKYVVLEWSNFGCPFVQKHYNSGNMQSLQKKYTAKGVVWLTIFSSGEGQQGNYQPAELTKLGAQKKMSSKLIPDPQGTLGKLYGAKNTPTMYVVNPKGNIIYMGGIDDKPTSDEEDIATAKNYVAAALDEALAGKTVTTPVSRPYGCGIHYKN
;
A
#
# COMPACT_ATOMS: atom_id res chain seq x y z
N MET A 1 11.73 24.74 -64.35
CA MET A 1 11.16 25.22 -63.11
C MET A 1 10.54 24.01 -62.35
N LYS A 2 11.24 23.42 -61.38
CA LYS A 2 10.79 22.19 -60.69
C LYS A 2 10.22 22.58 -59.31
N ILE A 3 8.92 22.38 -59.14
CA ILE A 3 8.18 22.64 -57.91
C ILE A 3 8.41 21.44 -56.98
N ARG A 4 9.06 21.67 -55.85
CA ARG A 4 9.21 20.65 -54.78
C ARG A 4 8.02 20.75 -53.85
N SER A 5 7.18 19.73 -53.84
CA SER A 5 6.10 19.57 -52.88
C SER A 5 6.68 19.22 -51.52
N LEU A 6 6.38 20.06 -50.52
CA LEU A 6 6.71 19.88 -49.14
C LEU A 6 5.58 19.09 -48.48
N VAL A 7 5.86 17.83 -48.06
CA VAL A 7 4.91 17.02 -47.32
C VAL A 7 5.08 17.36 -45.85
N LEU A 8 4.08 18.02 -45.24
CA LEU A 8 3.97 18.22 -43.80
C LEU A 8 3.49 16.91 -43.17
N ALA A 9 4.34 16.28 -42.38
CA ALA A 9 3.95 15.19 -41.54
C ALA A 9 3.35 15.75 -40.24
N THR A 10 2.05 15.58 -40.04
CA THR A 10 1.36 15.90 -38.80
C THR A 10 1.60 14.76 -37.79
N VAL A 11 2.37 15.05 -36.73
CA VAL A 11 2.53 14.17 -35.59
C VAL A 11 1.27 14.32 -34.71
N ALA A 12 0.42 13.30 -34.71
CA ALA A 12 -0.70 13.19 -33.76
C ALA A 12 -0.18 12.81 -32.39
N LEU A 13 -0.19 13.75 -31.44
CA LEU A 13 -0.02 13.45 -30.03
C LEU A 13 -1.26 12.69 -29.55
N GLY A 14 -1.14 11.37 -29.44
CA GLY A 14 -2.14 10.54 -28.81
C GLY A 14 -2.17 10.82 -27.31
N SER A 15 -3.23 11.47 -26.82
CA SER A 15 -3.53 11.58 -25.40
C SER A 15 -3.82 10.18 -24.85
N MET A 16 -2.88 9.60 -24.09
CA MET A 16 -3.14 8.39 -23.30
C MET A 16 -4.13 8.76 -22.19
N ALA A 17 -5.40 8.40 -22.41
CA ALA A 17 -6.41 8.43 -21.35
C ALA A 17 -6.01 7.40 -20.27
N VAL A 18 -5.62 7.88 -19.10
CA VAL A 18 -5.46 7.05 -17.90
C VAL A 18 -6.86 6.60 -17.50
N ALA A 19 -7.22 5.36 -17.80
CA ALA A 19 -8.46 4.76 -17.35
C ALA A 19 -8.36 4.54 -15.84
N PHE A 20 -8.93 5.46 -15.05
CA PHE A 20 -9.22 5.20 -13.64
C PHE A 20 -10.33 4.15 -13.58
N GLY A 21 -9.98 2.97 -13.12
CA GLY A 21 -10.94 1.90 -12.91
C GLY A 21 -12.02 2.33 -11.91
N SER A 22 -13.20 1.77 -12.09
CA SER A 22 -14.46 1.92 -11.35
C SER A 22 -14.33 2.45 -9.91
N THR A 23 -15.04 3.54 -9.62
CA THR A 23 -15.22 4.15 -8.29
C THR A 23 -16.15 3.31 -7.37
N GLY A 24 -16.05 1.99 -7.43
CA GLY A 24 -16.75 1.10 -6.54
C GLY A 24 -16.25 1.24 -5.10
N LYS A 25 -17.18 1.13 -4.12
CA LYS A 25 -16.82 1.13 -2.70
C LYS A 25 -15.79 0.03 -2.42
N VAL A 26 -14.66 0.40 -1.82
CA VAL A 26 -13.63 -0.56 -1.38
C VAL A 26 -14.24 -1.50 -0.32
N SER A 27 -14.29 -2.79 -0.60
CA SER A 27 -14.87 -3.80 0.28
C SER A 27 -14.25 -5.18 -0.01
N VAL A 28 -14.34 -6.07 0.97
CA VAL A 28 -13.93 -7.47 0.79
C VAL A 28 -14.77 -8.13 -0.30
N GLY A 29 -14.12 -8.91 -1.15
CA GLY A 29 -14.71 -9.57 -2.33
C GLY A 29 -14.70 -8.71 -3.58
N ALA A 30 -14.66 -7.38 -3.47
CA ALA A 30 -14.55 -6.47 -4.62
C ALA A 30 -13.13 -6.45 -5.20
N SER A 31 -13.04 -6.07 -6.48
CA SER A 31 -11.74 -5.79 -7.12
C SER A 31 -11.06 -4.61 -6.41
N ALA A 32 -9.78 -4.78 -6.11
CA ALA A 32 -8.96 -3.70 -5.57
C ALA A 32 -8.85 -2.58 -6.61
N PRO A 33 -9.05 -1.31 -6.23
CA PRO A 33 -8.91 -0.19 -7.15
C PRO A 33 -7.53 -0.20 -7.82
N ALA A 34 -7.51 -0.12 -9.15
CA ALA A 34 -6.28 -0.07 -9.92
C ALA A 34 -5.56 1.26 -9.70
N PHE A 35 -4.24 1.21 -9.65
CA PHE A 35 -3.41 2.41 -9.57
C PHE A 35 -2.08 2.24 -10.30
N VAL A 36 -1.52 3.38 -10.67
CA VAL A 36 -0.15 3.53 -11.16
C VAL A 36 0.50 4.63 -10.32
N THR A 37 1.67 4.35 -9.79
CA THR A 37 2.44 5.28 -8.96
C THR A 37 3.95 5.05 -9.15
N VAL A 38 4.77 5.73 -8.36
CA VAL A 38 6.22 5.52 -8.30
C VAL A 38 6.64 5.21 -6.87
N ASP A 39 7.57 4.27 -6.70
CA ASP A 39 8.17 4.02 -5.39
C ASP A 39 9.24 5.06 -5.02
N SER A 40 9.74 5.00 -3.79
CA SER A 40 10.75 5.94 -3.28
C SER A 40 12.08 5.87 -4.04
N THR A 41 12.30 4.86 -4.89
CA THR A 41 13.48 4.73 -5.77
C THR A 41 13.25 5.26 -7.19
N GLY A 42 12.03 5.80 -7.48
CA GLY A 42 11.65 6.31 -8.79
C GLY A 42 11.14 5.23 -9.76
N LYS A 43 10.97 3.99 -9.31
CA LYS A 43 10.45 2.91 -10.17
C LYS A 43 8.93 2.94 -10.24
N SER A 44 8.38 2.76 -11.45
CA SER A 44 6.93 2.61 -11.64
C SER A 44 6.40 1.38 -10.90
N VAL A 45 5.25 1.55 -10.27
CA VAL A 45 4.51 0.51 -9.54
C VAL A 45 3.06 0.54 -9.99
N LYS A 46 2.60 -0.54 -10.58
CA LYS A 46 1.21 -0.72 -10.99
C LYS A 46 0.64 -1.92 -10.25
N LEU A 47 -0.57 -1.80 -9.71
CA LEU A 47 -1.19 -2.93 -9.03
C LEU A 47 -1.38 -4.12 -9.97
N GLU A 48 -1.69 -3.86 -11.24
CA GLU A 48 -1.89 -4.90 -12.27
C GLU A 48 -0.65 -5.76 -12.56
N ASP A 49 0.58 -5.20 -12.34
CA ASP A 49 1.84 -5.93 -12.55
C ASP A 49 2.01 -7.08 -11.53
N TYR A 50 1.17 -7.11 -10.51
CA TYR A 50 1.18 -8.13 -9.46
C TYR A 50 0.05 -9.16 -9.59
N LYS A 51 -0.66 -9.20 -10.72
CA LYS A 51 -1.61 -10.29 -11.00
C LYS A 51 -0.93 -11.65 -10.84
N GLY A 52 -1.63 -12.61 -10.23
CA GLY A 52 -1.07 -13.92 -9.90
C GLY A 52 -0.32 -13.97 -8.56
N LYS A 53 -0.17 -12.84 -7.85
CA LYS A 53 0.46 -12.76 -6.53
C LYS A 53 -0.50 -12.19 -5.49
N TYR A 54 -0.27 -12.54 -4.23
CA TYR A 54 -0.87 -11.80 -3.11
C TYR A 54 -0.16 -10.47 -2.95
N VAL A 55 -0.92 -9.41 -2.65
CA VAL A 55 -0.38 -8.07 -2.40
C VAL A 55 -0.89 -7.56 -1.06
N VAL A 56 0.00 -7.10 -0.22
CA VAL A 56 -0.33 -6.34 1.00
C VAL A 56 -0.14 -4.86 0.69
N LEU A 57 -1.18 -4.06 1.00
CA LEU A 57 -1.09 -2.61 1.04
C LEU A 57 -1.15 -2.18 2.51
N GLU A 58 -0.10 -1.54 2.97
CA GLU A 58 0.05 -1.02 4.33
C GLU A 58 0.06 0.50 4.27
N TRP A 59 -0.92 1.19 4.87
CA TRP A 59 -0.82 2.62 5.13
C TRP A 59 -0.06 2.86 6.41
N SER A 60 1.00 3.67 6.33
CA SER A 60 1.97 3.83 7.41
C SER A 60 2.36 5.29 7.63
N ASN A 61 2.84 5.58 8.85
CA ASN A 61 3.42 6.85 9.27
C ASN A 61 4.38 6.56 10.43
N PHE A 62 5.68 6.72 10.21
CA PHE A 62 6.69 6.41 11.24
C PHE A 62 6.66 7.35 12.45
N GLY A 63 5.96 8.48 12.38
CA GLY A 63 5.68 9.35 13.52
C GLY A 63 4.48 8.91 14.36
N CYS A 64 3.69 7.94 13.89
CA CYS A 64 2.53 7.41 14.61
C CYS A 64 2.95 6.39 15.67
N PRO A 65 2.62 6.55 16.98
CA PRO A 65 2.99 5.59 18.02
C PRO A 65 2.48 4.17 17.76
N PHE A 66 1.30 4.04 17.17
CA PHE A 66 0.74 2.73 16.82
C PHE A 66 1.52 2.03 15.68
N VAL A 67 2.13 2.79 14.78
CA VAL A 67 3.05 2.25 13.77
C VAL A 67 4.40 1.92 14.41
N GLN A 68 4.90 2.81 15.28
CA GLN A 68 6.16 2.61 16.02
C GLN A 68 6.13 1.30 16.82
N LYS A 69 5.03 0.98 17.50
CA LYS A 69 4.80 -0.31 18.17
C LYS A 69 5.25 -1.49 17.32
N HIS A 70 4.81 -1.55 16.06
CA HIS A 70 5.09 -2.68 15.18
C HIS A 70 6.49 -2.64 14.57
N TYR A 71 7.04 -1.45 14.34
CA TYR A 71 8.38 -1.31 13.76
C TYR A 71 9.49 -1.40 14.80
N ASN A 72 9.30 -0.89 16.01
CA ASN A 72 10.30 -0.94 17.08
C ASN A 72 10.44 -2.34 17.67
N SER A 73 9.30 -3.04 17.85
CA SER A 73 9.29 -4.45 18.28
C SER A 73 9.81 -5.42 17.22
N GLY A 74 10.04 -4.99 15.98
CA GLY A 74 10.43 -5.87 14.87
C GLY A 74 9.28 -6.70 14.29
N ASN A 75 8.05 -6.52 14.77
CA ASN A 75 6.88 -7.27 14.30
C ASN A 75 6.62 -7.05 12.82
N MET A 76 6.59 -5.78 12.35
CA MET A 76 6.32 -5.48 10.95
C MET A 76 7.40 -6.03 10.02
N GLN A 77 8.68 -5.88 10.38
CA GLN A 77 9.79 -6.41 9.59
C GLN A 77 9.73 -7.94 9.48
N SER A 78 9.36 -8.60 10.57
CA SER A 78 9.18 -10.06 10.61
C SER A 78 8.05 -10.51 9.68
N LEU A 79 6.91 -9.82 9.69
CA LEU A 79 5.79 -10.06 8.77
C LEU A 79 6.22 -9.84 7.32
N GLN A 80 6.79 -8.69 7.01
CA GLN A 80 7.28 -8.36 5.67
C GLN A 80 8.25 -9.44 5.17
N LYS A 81 9.27 -9.79 5.96
CA LYS A 81 10.26 -10.81 5.60
C LYS A 81 9.60 -12.18 5.39
N LYS A 82 8.73 -12.62 6.32
CA LYS A 82 8.03 -13.92 6.25
C LYS A 82 7.24 -14.07 4.96
N TYR A 83 6.46 -13.06 4.61
CA TYR A 83 5.52 -13.18 3.49
C TYR A 83 6.15 -12.83 2.15
N THR A 84 7.10 -11.90 2.08
CA THR A 84 7.83 -11.63 0.83
C THR A 84 8.68 -12.83 0.41
N ALA A 85 9.24 -13.59 1.36
CA ALA A 85 9.91 -14.87 1.07
C ALA A 85 8.98 -15.93 0.49
N LYS A 86 7.65 -15.81 0.70
CA LYS A 86 6.61 -16.66 0.11
C LYS A 86 6.04 -16.09 -1.20
N GLY A 87 6.65 -15.04 -1.76
CA GLY A 87 6.23 -14.41 -3.02
C GLY A 87 5.12 -13.37 -2.88
N VAL A 88 4.70 -13.03 -1.66
CA VAL A 88 3.74 -11.92 -1.43
C VAL A 88 4.44 -10.60 -1.71
N VAL A 89 3.79 -9.71 -2.43
CA VAL A 89 4.26 -8.33 -2.63
C VAL A 89 3.79 -7.47 -1.46
N TRP A 90 4.67 -6.65 -0.90
CA TRP A 90 4.33 -5.73 0.18
C TRP A 90 4.62 -4.29 -0.23
N LEU A 91 3.58 -3.46 -0.20
CA LEU A 91 3.65 -2.02 -0.53
C LEU A 91 3.29 -1.23 0.72
N THR A 92 4.20 -0.39 1.20
CA THR A 92 3.97 0.51 2.34
C THR A 92 3.77 1.93 1.82
N ILE A 93 2.62 2.53 2.09
CA ILE A 93 2.11 3.76 1.48
C ILE A 93 2.06 4.88 2.53
N PHE A 94 2.52 6.07 2.15
CA PHE A 94 2.62 7.26 3.02
C PHE A 94 1.82 8.39 2.39
N SER A 95 0.58 8.60 2.86
CA SER A 95 -0.40 9.49 2.23
C SER A 95 -0.61 10.83 2.94
N SER A 96 0.22 11.17 3.93
CA SER A 96 0.15 12.49 4.55
C SER A 96 0.62 13.60 3.60
N GLY A 97 -0.09 14.73 3.61
CA GLY A 97 0.19 15.89 2.78
C GLY A 97 1.50 16.59 3.15
N GLU A 98 2.00 17.42 2.24
CA GLU A 98 3.22 18.19 2.43
C GLU A 98 3.18 19.03 3.72
N GLY A 99 4.27 19.02 4.49
CA GLY A 99 4.37 19.68 5.78
C GLY A 99 3.67 18.97 6.94
N GLN A 100 2.97 17.87 6.69
CA GLN A 100 2.30 17.10 7.73
C GLN A 100 3.17 15.94 8.23
N GLN A 101 2.94 15.51 9.49
CA GLN A 101 3.57 14.30 10.01
C GLN A 101 3.20 13.09 9.15
N GLY A 102 4.21 12.30 8.76
CA GLY A 102 4.04 11.14 7.88
C GLY A 102 4.18 11.49 6.41
N ASN A 103 4.48 12.75 6.06
CA ASN A 103 4.98 13.11 4.75
C ASN A 103 6.51 12.96 4.72
N TYR A 104 7.01 12.25 3.76
CA TYR A 104 8.44 11.99 3.57
C TYR A 104 8.83 12.20 2.11
N GLN A 105 9.97 12.81 1.88
CA GLN A 105 10.55 12.87 0.54
C GLN A 105 11.05 11.48 0.09
N PRO A 106 11.02 11.15 -1.21
CA PRO A 106 11.42 9.81 -1.69
C PRO A 106 12.79 9.35 -1.20
N ALA A 107 13.80 10.22 -1.21
CA ALA A 107 15.14 9.89 -0.73
C ALA A 107 15.16 9.60 0.78
N GLU A 108 14.38 10.34 1.56
CA GLU A 108 14.21 10.14 3.00
C GLU A 108 13.54 8.78 3.28
N LEU A 109 12.44 8.45 2.57
CA LEU A 109 11.78 7.15 2.68
C LEU A 109 12.74 6.00 2.38
N THR A 110 13.54 6.12 1.33
CA THR A 110 14.53 5.10 0.98
C THR A 110 15.54 4.88 2.12
N LYS A 111 16.03 5.96 2.72
CA LYS A 111 16.94 5.90 3.87
C LYS A 111 16.26 5.27 5.10
N LEU A 112 15.05 5.72 5.44
CA LEU A 112 14.27 5.19 6.57
C LEU A 112 13.94 3.71 6.39
N GLY A 113 13.57 3.29 5.17
CA GLY A 113 13.32 1.90 4.85
C GLY A 113 14.53 1.00 5.09
N ALA A 114 15.72 1.45 4.66
CA ALA A 114 16.96 0.75 4.91
C ALA A 114 17.30 0.68 6.42
N GLN A 115 17.18 1.80 7.14
CA GLN A 115 17.42 1.86 8.59
C GLN A 115 16.48 0.93 9.36
N LYS A 116 15.21 0.88 8.96
CA LYS A 116 14.19 0.01 9.58
C LYS A 116 14.21 -1.42 9.05
N LYS A 117 15.15 -1.77 8.16
CA LYS A 117 15.29 -3.12 7.57
C LYS A 117 14.00 -3.64 6.92
N MET A 118 13.29 -2.76 6.21
CA MET A 118 12.03 -3.09 5.58
C MET A 118 12.23 -3.97 4.34
N SER A 119 11.31 -4.91 4.12
CA SER A 119 11.26 -5.78 2.94
C SER A 119 10.08 -5.42 2.02
N SER A 120 9.57 -4.19 2.11
CA SER A 120 8.48 -3.65 1.30
C SER A 120 8.97 -2.60 0.31
N LYS A 121 8.19 -2.33 -0.74
CA LYS A 121 8.34 -1.12 -1.57
C LYS A 121 7.68 0.05 -0.85
N LEU A 122 8.35 1.18 -0.79
CA LEU A 122 7.88 2.38 -0.11
C LEU A 122 7.27 3.34 -1.13
N ILE A 123 6.01 3.70 -0.95
CA ILE A 123 5.23 4.49 -1.89
C ILE A 123 4.92 5.85 -1.27
N PRO A 124 5.59 6.93 -1.70
CA PRO A 124 5.17 8.28 -1.33
C PRO A 124 3.87 8.64 -2.05
N ASP A 125 2.88 9.13 -1.30
CA ASP A 125 1.56 9.55 -1.81
C ASP A 125 1.17 10.92 -1.21
N PRO A 126 1.97 11.99 -1.44
CA PRO A 126 1.80 13.28 -0.77
C PRO A 126 0.51 14.01 -1.17
N GLN A 127 -0.13 13.64 -2.28
CA GLN A 127 -1.44 14.15 -2.68
C GLN A 127 -2.59 13.36 -2.05
N GLY A 128 -2.30 12.24 -1.39
CA GLY A 128 -3.29 11.36 -0.80
C GLY A 128 -4.17 10.64 -1.83
N THR A 129 -3.69 10.53 -3.07
CA THR A 129 -4.45 9.92 -4.17
C THR A 129 -4.78 8.47 -3.88
N LEU A 130 -3.78 7.69 -3.47
CA LEU A 130 -3.98 6.28 -3.12
C LEU A 130 -4.77 6.14 -1.82
N GLY A 131 -4.45 6.96 -0.82
CA GLY A 131 -5.14 6.93 0.46
C GLY A 131 -6.63 7.22 0.31
N LYS A 132 -7.00 8.26 -0.45
CA LYS A 132 -8.39 8.60 -0.74
C LYS A 132 -9.07 7.52 -1.58
N LEU A 133 -8.38 6.96 -2.58
CA LEU A 133 -8.87 5.90 -3.46
C LEU A 133 -9.27 4.64 -2.67
N TYR A 134 -8.47 4.25 -1.69
CA TYR A 134 -8.72 3.09 -0.82
C TYR A 134 -9.55 3.42 0.43
N GLY A 135 -9.84 4.69 0.68
CA GLY A 135 -10.57 5.13 1.87
C GLY A 135 -9.80 4.91 3.17
N ALA A 136 -8.47 4.89 3.13
CA ALA A 136 -7.63 4.78 4.31
C ALA A 136 -7.79 6.03 5.18
N LYS A 137 -7.99 5.86 6.49
CA LYS A 137 -8.23 6.96 7.43
C LYS A 137 -7.19 7.06 8.52
N ASN A 138 -6.57 5.94 8.86
CA ASN A 138 -5.58 5.85 9.95
C ASN A 138 -4.36 5.03 9.54
N THR A 139 -3.32 5.10 10.37
CA THR A 139 -2.11 4.30 10.28
C THR A 139 -1.85 3.57 11.61
N PRO A 140 -1.59 2.23 11.60
CA PRO A 140 -1.55 1.37 10.41
C PRO A 140 -2.96 0.95 9.92
N THR A 141 -3.16 0.94 8.60
CA THR A 141 -4.33 0.31 7.97
C THR A 141 -3.84 -0.66 6.90
N MET A 142 -4.44 -1.85 6.86
CA MET A 142 -3.96 -2.97 6.06
C MET A 142 -5.03 -3.45 5.07
N TYR A 143 -4.59 -3.79 3.86
CA TYR A 143 -5.40 -4.53 2.88
C TYR A 143 -4.60 -5.71 2.36
N VAL A 144 -5.28 -6.83 2.10
CA VAL A 144 -4.69 -7.97 1.40
C VAL A 144 -5.50 -8.21 0.13
N VAL A 145 -4.80 -8.23 -1.00
CA VAL A 145 -5.35 -8.48 -2.33
C VAL A 145 -4.89 -9.85 -2.79
N ASN A 146 -5.81 -10.67 -3.31
CA ASN A 146 -5.51 -12.01 -3.80
C ASN A 146 -4.95 -12.00 -5.24
N PRO A 147 -4.46 -13.15 -5.77
CA PRO A 147 -3.92 -13.24 -7.13
C PRO A 147 -4.89 -12.87 -8.26
N LYS A 148 -6.21 -12.88 -7.98
CA LYS A 148 -7.26 -12.46 -8.94
C LYS A 148 -7.50 -10.94 -8.91
N GLY A 149 -6.83 -10.20 -8.00
CA GLY A 149 -7.00 -8.77 -7.83
C GLY A 149 -8.14 -8.37 -6.89
N ASN A 150 -8.73 -9.29 -6.14
CA ASN A 150 -9.82 -8.99 -5.21
C ASN A 150 -9.28 -8.79 -3.79
N ILE A 151 -9.89 -7.86 -3.04
CA ILE A 151 -9.60 -7.64 -1.61
C ILE A 151 -10.15 -8.82 -0.82
N ILE A 152 -9.29 -9.47 -0.03
CA ILE A 152 -9.68 -10.58 0.85
C ILE A 152 -9.57 -10.25 2.33
N TYR A 153 -8.88 -9.15 2.67
CA TYR A 153 -8.80 -8.59 4.02
C TYR A 153 -8.69 -7.08 3.97
N MET A 154 -9.35 -6.40 4.91
CA MET A 154 -9.16 -4.96 5.16
C MET A 154 -9.38 -4.64 6.63
N GLY A 155 -8.51 -3.81 7.23
CA GLY A 155 -8.66 -3.40 8.63
C GLY A 155 -7.36 -3.09 9.35
N GLY A 156 -7.35 -3.35 10.65
CA GLY A 156 -6.17 -3.21 11.51
C GLY A 156 -5.16 -4.32 11.28
N ILE A 157 -3.97 -4.16 11.86
CA ILE A 157 -2.94 -5.19 11.80
C ILE A 157 -3.22 -6.33 12.78
N ASP A 158 -3.73 -5.99 13.99
CA ASP A 158 -4.03 -6.93 15.08
C ASP A 158 -5.25 -6.48 15.92
N ASP A 159 -5.53 -7.21 16.99
CA ASP A 159 -6.64 -6.99 17.93
C ASP A 159 -6.27 -6.12 19.16
N LYS A 160 -5.06 -5.55 19.20
CA LYS A 160 -4.57 -4.72 20.31
C LYS A 160 -4.45 -3.25 19.91
N PRO A 161 -5.51 -2.44 20.05
CA PRO A 161 -5.54 -1.04 19.63
C PRO A 161 -4.82 -0.10 20.60
N THR A 162 -3.59 -0.47 20.99
CA THR A 162 -2.69 0.27 21.88
C THR A 162 -1.39 0.58 21.14
N SER A 163 -0.58 1.46 21.70
CA SER A 163 0.79 1.75 21.25
C SER A 163 1.86 0.99 22.03
N ASP A 164 1.46 0.07 22.90
CA ASP A 164 2.34 -0.72 23.74
C ASP A 164 2.98 -1.87 22.94
N GLU A 165 4.31 -1.95 22.94
CA GLU A 165 5.05 -3.00 22.26
C GLU A 165 4.88 -4.38 22.93
N GLU A 166 4.61 -4.44 24.25
CA GLU A 166 4.41 -5.68 25.00
C GLU A 166 3.16 -6.43 24.51
N ASP A 167 2.16 -5.71 24.00
CA ASP A 167 0.94 -6.33 23.47
C ASP A 167 1.20 -7.24 22.25
N ILE A 168 2.30 -7.03 21.52
CA ILE A 168 2.64 -7.83 20.34
C ILE A 168 2.72 -9.33 20.66
N ALA A 169 3.23 -9.66 21.83
CA ALA A 169 3.41 -11.08 22.24
C ALA A 169 2.09 -11.84 22.36
N THR A 170 0.98 -11.14 22.66
CA THR A 170 -0.34 -11.73 22.89
C THR A 170 -1.36 -11.35 21.81
N ALA A 171 -0.98 -10.47 20.87
CA ALA A 171 -1.87 -9.97 19.84
C ALA A 171 -2.24 -11.05 18.82
N LYS A 172 -3.52 -11.14 18.48
CA LYS A 172 -3.97 -11.86 17.29
C LYS A 172 -3.69 -11.00 16.05
N ASN A 173 -2.68 -11.37 15.29
CA ASN A 173 -2.34 -10.65 14.07
C ASN A 173 -3.26 -11.05 12.92
N TYR A 174 -4.17 -10.16 12.55
CA TYR A 174 -5.18 -10.41 11.50
C TYR A 174 -4.57 -10.53 10.10
N VAL A 175 -3.51 -9.75 9.81
CA VAL A 175 -2.83 -9.80 8.50
C VAL A 175 -2.12 -11.13 8.33
N ALA A 176 -1.45 -11.60 9.39
CA ALA A 176 -0.80 -12.91 9.38
C ALA A 176 -1.82 -14.03 9.20
N ALA A 177 -2.92 -14.00 9.96
CA ALA A 177 -3.98 -15.00 9.84
C ALA A 177 -4.58 -15.03 8.42
N ALA A 178 -4.92 -13.86 7.86
CA ALA A 178 -5.47 -13.76 6.53
C ALA A 178 -4.53 -14.29 5.45
N LEU A 179 -3.23 -13.98 5.54
CA LEU A 179 -2.23 -14.46 4.58
C LEU A 179 -1.95 -15.96 4.75
N ASP A 180 -1.85 -16.48 5.97
CA ASP A 180 -1.60 -17.90 6.22
C ASP A 180 -2.80 -18.75 5.74
N GLU A 181 -4.04 -18.32 5.99
CA GLU A 181 -5.25 -18.97 5.47
C GLU A 181 -5.30 -18.94 3.94
N ALA A 182 -5.09 -17.76 3.33
CA ALA A 182 -5.16 -17.58 1.88
C ALA A 182 -4.06 -18.35 1.14
N LEU A 183 -2.83 -18.35 1.65
CA LEU A 183 -1.72 -19.14 1.09
C LEU A 183 -1.94 -20.64 1.21
N ALA A 184 -2.73 -21.10 2.19
CA ALA A 184 -3.17 -22.48 2.33
C ALA A 184 -4.41 -22.81 1.49
N GLY A 185 -4.88 -21.90 0.63
CA GLY A 185 -6.09 -22.09 -0.20
C GLY A 185 -7.41 -22.02 0.58
N LYS A 186 -7.38 -21.53 1.83
CA LYS A 186 -8.57 -21.40 2.68
C LYS A 186 -9.21 -20.02 2.53
N THR A 187 -10.49 -19.94 2.86
CA THR A 187 -11.19 -18.66 3.01
C THR A 187 -10.70 -17.94 4.25
N VAL A 188 -10.51 -16.61 4.14
CA VAL A 188 -10.13 -15.77 5.29
C VAL A 188 -11.27 -15.72 6.30
N THR A 189 -11.04 -16.19 7.52
CA THR A 189 -12.07 -16.29 8.57
C THR A 189 -12.43 -14.95 9.18
N THR A 190 -11.47 -14.00 9.24
CA THR A 190 -11.71 -12.63 9.72
C THR A 190 -11.36 -11.65 8.59
N PRO A 191 -12.25 -11.47 7.59
CA PRO A 191 -11.92 -10.69 6.39
C PRO A 191 -11.96 -9.17 6.62
N VAL A 192 -12.59 -8.72 7.71
CA VAL A 192 -12.67 -7.31 8.10
C VAL A 192 -12.38 -7.18 9.58
N SER A 193 -11.56 -6.21 9.96
CA SER A 193 -11.37 -5.79 11.35
C SER A 193 -11.42 -4.26 11.46
N ARG A 194 -11.57 -3.75 12.68
CA ARG A 194 -11.55 -2.31 12.91
C ARG A 194 -10.11 -1.79 12.83
N PRO A 195 -9.78 -0.87 11.89
CA PRO A 195 -8.48 -0.21 11.91
C PRO A 195 -8.39 0.74 13.11
N TYR A 196 -7.18 0.91 13.62
CA TYR A 196 -6.88 1.79 14.74
C TYR A 196 -5.59 2.59 14.45
N GLY A 197 -5.33 3.62 15.23
CA GLY A 197 -4.11 4.41 15.13
C GLY A 197 -4.34 5.88 14.78
N CYS A 198 -3.27 6.58 14.40
CA CYS A 198 -3.30 8.00 14.10
C CYS A 198 -4.01 8.28 12.78
N GLY A 199 -4.76 9.37 12.70
CA GLY A 199 -5.37 9.82 11.45
C GLY A 199 -4.32 10.15 10.38
N ILE A 200 -4.67 9.93 9.12
CA ILE A 200 -3.86 10.38 7.98
C ILE A 200 -4.17 11.86 7.74
N HIS A 201 -3.14 12.69 7.74
CA HIS A 201 -3.25 14.12 7.48
C HIS A 201 -3.17 14.38 5.96
N TYR A 202 -4.28 14.19 5.26
CA TYR A 202 -4.34 14.45 3.83
C TYR A 202 -4.10 15.92 3.51
N LYS A 203 -3.57 16.18 2.31
CA LYS A 203 -3.56 17.53 1.75
C LYS A 203 -4.99 17.97 1.49
N ASN A 204 -5.35 19.17 1.99
CA ASN A 204 -6.62 19.83 1.73
C ASN A 204 -6.74 20.25 0.27
#